data_2aab5e812a5a8bf67df07f874203584b
#
_entry.id   2aab5e812a5a8bf67df07f874203584b
#
_cell.length_a   1.000
_cell.length_b   1.000
_cell.length_c   1.000
_cell.angle_alpha   90.00
_cell.angle_beta   90.00
_cell.angle_gamma   90.00
#
_symmetry.space_group_name_H-M   'P 1'
#
loop_
_entity.id
_entity.type
_entity.pdbx_description
1 polymer ?
#
loop_
_entity_poly.entity_id
_entity_poly.type
_entity_poly.pdbx_seq_one_letter_code
_entity_poly.pdbx_strand_id
1 'polypeptide(L)'
;MNYEQKRDALLKKLYKETGITFEITENTNDEVQTIEKLEQLLHHLPSDDNRNFFFQQFLLGQLPKEEIVPGLHRFHVEKGTPVVLFLIAFRQPYSRETLSILSSMSSPGADHFVKMDDTHVAWLRELKTAATEEELYETVASTTDMLGTEAMISARIAYDRCVSDPLLLPELYQNAYLALEIGSLFFASETVLSYHRMGMEKLIFQLPHHACIEFLHDHFTDFDFKDLDSESRNTIQAFLDNGLSIAETARALYVHRNTLIYRIDKFEKQTGLDIRKFEDAMICKIGLMIADALIAGK
;
A
#
# COMPACT_ATOMS: atom_id res chain seq x y z
N MET A 1 17.32 15.23 -35.13
CA MET A 1 18.42 15.69 -34.26
C MET A 1 19.70 15.20 -34.96
N ASN A 2 20.63 16.10 -35.29
CA ASN A 2 21.90 15.74 -35.94
C ASN A 2 22.77 14.95 -34.93
N TYR A 3 23.72 14.11 -35.41
CA TYR A 3 24.67 13.33 -34.63
C TYR A 3 25.33 14.16 -33.51
N GLU A 4 25.89 15.31 -33.83
CA GLU A 4 26.55 16.18 -32.88
C GLU A 4 25.61 16.64 -31.76
N GLN A 5 24.38 16.99 -32.06
CA GLN A 5 23.39 17.39 -31.05
C GLN A 5 23.02 16.25 -30.14
N LYS A 6 22.90 15.01 -30.66
CA LYS A 6 22.60 13.82 -29.89
C LYS A 6 23.78 13.44 -28.98
N ARG A 7 24.99 13.45 -29.54
CA ARG A 7 26.24 13.21 -28.79
C ARG A 7 26.42 14.18 -27.64
N ASP A 8 26.30 15.48 -27.88
CA ASP A 8 26.50 16.52 -26.88
C ASP A 8 25.42 16.47 -25.78
N ALA A 9 24.19 16.10 -26.14
CA ALA A 9 23.13 15.87 -25.16
C ALA A 9 23.44 14.67 -24.25
N LEU A 10 23.96 13.56 -24.80
CA LEU A 10 24.36 12.38 -24.06
C LEU A 10 25.56 12.64 -23.14
N LEU A 11 26.58 13.37 -23.63
CA LEU A 11 27.74 13.78 -22.83
C LEU A 11 27.35 14.72 -21.68
N LYS A 12 26.44 15.68 -21.92
CA LYS A 12 25.88 16.53 -20.84
C LYS A 12 25.11 15.71 -19.80
N LYS A 13 24.36 14.70 -20.25
CA LYS A 13 23.64 13.81 -19.34
C LYS A 13 24.61 12.96 -18.52
N LEU A 14 25.66 12.39 -19.12
CA LEU A 14 26.74 11.68 -18.46
C LEU A 14 27.43 12.55 -17.39
N TYR A 15 27.77 13.81 -17.74
CA TYR A 15 28.36 14.74 -16.79
C TYR A 15 27.44 15.03 -15.62
N LYS A 16 26.14 15.25 -15.87
CA LYS A 16 25.15 15.51 -14.84
C LYS A 16 25.02 14.34 -13.85
N GLU A 17 25.07 13.10 -14.36
CA GLU A 17 24.89 11.88 -13.56
C GLU A 17 26.18 11.48 -12.80
N THR A 18 27.35 11.77 -13.34
CA THR A 18 28.64 11.29 -12.78
C THR A 18 29.53 12.38 -12.19
N GLY A 19 29.32 13.63 -12.56
CA GLY A 19 30.26 14.73 -12.28
C GLY A 19 31.59 14.63 -13.07
N ILE A 20 31.73 13.64 -13.98
CA ILE A 20 32.96 13.39 -14.74
C ILE A 20 32.79 13.89 -16.18
N THR A 21 33.78 14.62 -16.67
CA THR A 21 33.81 15.04 -18.08
C THR A 21 34.35 13.88 -18.93
N PHE A 22 33.55 13.44 -19.91
CA PHE A 22 33.93 12.41 -20.87
C PHE A 22 34.38 13.09 -22.18
N GLU A 23 35.56 12.73 -22.65
CA GLU A 23 36.06 13.13 -23.97
C GLU A 23 36.08 11.92 -24.90
N ILE A 24 35.58 12.13 -26.13
CA ILE A 24 35.64 11.11 -27.16
C ILE A 24 36.95 11.31 -27.91
N THR A 25 37.93 10.44 -27.64
CA THR A 25 39.17 10.42 -28.42
C THR A 25 38.91 9.83 -29.81
N GLU A 26 39.14 10.62 -30.83
CA GLU A 26 38.90 10.28 -32.25
C GLU A 26 39.68 9.04 -32.65
N ASN A 27 39.01 7.92 -32.78
CA ASN A 27 39.45 6.78 -33.61
C ASN A 27 38.30 5.83 -34.01
N THR A 28 37.04 6.30 -33.99
CA THR A 28 35.92 5.50 -34.47
C THR A 28 35.18 6.28 -35.55
N ASN A 29 35.39 5.84 -36.81
CA ASN A 29 34.64 6.29 -38.01
C ASN A 29 33.16 5.87 -37.98
N ASP A 30 32.61 5.42 -36.86
CA ASP A 30 31.23 4.95 -36.72
C ASP A 30 30.48 5.79 -35.70
N GLU A 31 29.78 6.80 -36.20
CA GLU A 31 28.94 7.71 -35.43
C GLU A 31 27.85 6.96 -34.67
N VAL A 32 27.32 5.87 -35.26
CA VAL A 32 26.24 5.05 -34.67
C VAL A 32 26.77 4.28 -33.47
N GLN A 33 27.92 3.63 -33.60
CA GLN A 33 28.53 2.90 -32.47
C GLN A 33 28.92 3.81 -31.31
N THR A 34 29.31 5.06 -31.60
CA THR A 34 29.62 6.02 -30.55
C THR A 34 28.37 6.40 -29.76
N ILE A 35 27.26 6.65 -30.42
CA ILE A 35 25.97 6.92 -29.78
C ILE A 35 25.50 5.72 -28.96
N GLU A 36 25.55 4.51 -29.54
CA GLU A 36 25.16 3.28 -28.82
C GLU A 36 26.01 3.04 -27.56
N LYS A 37 27.33 3.27 -27.61
CA LYS A 37 28.20 3.19 -26.46
C LYS A 37 27.89 4.21 -25.38
N LEU A 38 27.58 5.45 -25.76
CA LEU A 38 27.18 6.50 -24.81
C LEU A 38 25.83 6.18 -24.18
N GLU A 39 24.88 5.67 -24.95
CA GLU A 39 23.58 5.21 -24.42
C GLU A 39 23.73 4.02 -23.49
N GLN A 40 24.59 3.04 -23.85
CA GLN A 40 24.92 1.91 -22.97
C GLN A 40 25.60 2.38 -21.68
N LEU A 41 26.55 3.30 -21.72
CA LEU A 41 27.17 3.88 -20.54
C LEU A 41 26.12 4.54 -19.63
N LEU A 42 25.25 5.36 -20.22
CA LEU A 42 24.15 6.00 -19.46
C LEU A 42 23.21 4.98 -18.82
N HIS A 43 22.88 3.92 -19.55
CA HIS A 43 22.03 2.84 -19.05
C HIS A 43 22.68 2.07 -17.89
N HIS A 44 24.02 1.99 -17.84
CA HIS A 44 24.76 1.31 -16.78
C HIS A 44 25.10 2.20 -15.59
N LEU A 45 24.87 3.52 -15.69
CA LEU A 45 25.08 4.43 -14.57
C LEU A 45 23.89 4.38 -13.59
N PRO A 46 24.13 4.51 -12.29
CA PRO A 46 23.09 4.65 -11.29
C PRO A 46 22.48 6.07 -11.37
N SER A 47 21.67 6.33 -12.40
CA SER A 47 20.86 7.55 -12.49
C SER A 47 19.53 7.35 -11.75
N ASP A 48 18.92 8.42 -11.28
CA ASP A 48 17.61 8.35 -10.62
C ASP A 48 16.53 7.73 -11.52
N ASP A 49 16.56 8.03 -12.83
CA ASP A 49 15.63 7.46 -13.81
C ASP A 49 15.85 5.94 -13.99
N ASN A 50 17.12 5.50 -14.12
CA ASN A 50 17.46 4.08 -14.25
C ASN A 50 17.15 3.31 -12.97
N ARG A 51 17.40 3.93 -11.81
CA ARG A 51 17.09 3.37 -10.50
C ARG A 51 15.58 3.21 -10.32
N ASN A 52 14.80 4.25 -10.64
CA ASN A 52 13.35 4.19 -10.56
C ASN A 52 12.80 3.09 -11.47
N PHE A 53 13.25 3.02 -12.71
CA PHE A 53 12.83 1.99 -13.67
C PHE A 53 13.17 0.59 -13.16
N PHE A 54 14.41 0.36 -12.66
CA PHE A 54 14.82 -0.93 -12.10
C PHE A 54 13.90 -1.35 -10.95
N PHE A 55 13.73 -0.51 -9.93
CA PHE A 55 12.91 -0.85 -8.77
C PHE A 55 11.44 -1.02 -9.13
N GLN A 56 10.89 -0.20 -10.02
CA GLN A 56 9.51 -0.35 -10.50
C GLN A 56 9.31 -1.73 -11.15
N GLN A 57 10.18 -2.12 -12.10
CA GLN A 57 10.10 -3.43 -12.76
C GLN A 57 10.34 -4.58 -11.76
N PHE A 58 11.26 -4.40 -10.82
CA PHE A 58 11.55 -5.39 -9.79
C PHE A 58 10.35 -5.62 -8.86
N LEU A 59 9.76 -4.56 -8.33
CA LEU A 59 8.60 -4.62 -7.44
C LEU A 59 7.37 -5.23 -8.14
N LEU A 60 7.21 -4.97 -9.44
CA LEU A 60 6.15 -5.56 -10.26
C LEU A 60 6.45 -7.02 -10.68
N GLY A 61 7.63 -7.57 -10.36
CA GLY A 61 8.03 -8.91 -10.77
C GLY A 61 8.28 -9.08 -12.28
N GLN A 62 8.58 -7.98 -12.97
CA GLN A 62 8.74 -7.93 -14.43
C GLN A 62 10.21 -8.01 -14.88
N LEU A 63 11.18 -7.99 -13.95
CA LEU A 63 12.58 -8.14 -14.27
C LEU A 63 12.98 -9.60 -14.53
N PRO A 64 13.87 -9.86 -15.52
CA PRO A 64 14.55 -11.12 -15.66
C PRO A 64 15.35 -11.48 -14.38
N LYS A 65 15.30 -12.74 -13.99
CA LYS A 65 15.97 -13.19 -12.74
C LYS A 65 17.46 -12.88 -12.71
N GLU A 66 18.12 -12.93 -13.87
CA GLU A 66 19.54 -12.67 -14.06
C GLU A 66 19.91 -11.20 -13.78
N GLU A 67 18.96 -10.26 -13.89
CA GLU A 67 19.18 -8.82 -13.72
C GLU A 67 18.93 -8.36 -12.27
N ILE A 68 18.22 -9.16 -11.46
CA ILE A 68 17.79 -8.75 -10.11
C ILE A 68 18.99 -8.53 -9.20
N VAL A 69 19.83 -9.56 -9.01
CA VAL A 69 20.96 -9.48 -8.08
C VAL A 69 22.00 -8.44 -8.52
N PRO A 70 22.42 -8.39 -9.80
CA PRO A 70 23.32 -7.33 -10.29
C PRO A 70 22.72 -5.92 -10.12
N GLY A 71 21.42 -5.76 -10.33
CA GLY A 71 20.71 -4.49 -10.15
C GLY A 71 20.67 -4.05 -8.69
N LEU A 72 20.30 -4.93 -7.77
CA LEU A 72 20.33 -4.65 -6.32
C LEU A 72 21.73 -4.21 -5.87
N HIS A 73 22.77 -4.91 -6.29
CA HIS A 73 24.16 -4.51 -6.03
C HIS A 73 24.50 -3.13 -6.60
N ARG A 74 24.08 -2.85 -7.83
CA ARG A 74 24.31 -1.53 -8.48
C ARG A 74 23.71 -0.39 -7.68
N PHE A 75 22.57 -0.60 -7.05
CA PHE A 75 21.84 0.41 -6.29
C PHE A 75 22.08 0.30 -4.77
N HIS A 76 23.09 -0.48 -4.35
CA HIS A 76 23.55 -0.63 -2.96
C HIS A 76 22.49 -1.20 -2.00
N VAL A 77 21.55 -1.99 -2.48
CA VAL A 77 20.59 -2.71 -1.63
C VAL A 77 21.16 -4.12 -1.38
N GLU A 78 21.67 -4.33 -0.17
CA GLU A 78 22.41 -5.55 0.16
C GLU A 78 21.59 -6.52 1.02
N LYS A 79 21.83 -7.81 0.81
CA LYS A 79 21.27 -8.86 1.65
C LYS A 79 21.85 -8.76 3.07
N GLY A 80 20.99 -8.86 4.08
CA GLY A 80 21.36 -8.75 5.49
C GLY A 80 21.04 -7.37 6.09
N THR A 81 20.90 -6.33 5.28
CA THR A 81 20.41 -5.03 5.74
C THR A 81 18.89 -5.08 5.88
N PRO A 82 18.32 -4.77 7.06
CA PRO A 82 16.88 -4.71 7.22
C PRO A 82 16.29 -3.61 6.33
N VAL A 83 15.24 -3.96 5.58
CA VAL A 83 14.52 -3.05 4.68
C VAL A 83 13.03 -3.20 4.87
N VAL A 84 12.31 -2.10 4.79
CA VAL A 84 10.86 -2.05 4.78
C VAL A 84 10.38 -1.33 3.53
N LEU A 85 9.22 -1.76 3.02
CA LEU A 85 8.52 -1.11 1.92
C LEU A 85 7.24 -0.48 2.45
N PHE A 86 7.10 0.83 2.25
CA PHE A 86 5.89 1.58 2.45
C PHE A 86 5.31 1.94 1.08
N LEU A 87 4.03 1.62 0.84
CA LEU A 87 3.33 2.03 -0.37
C LEU A 87 2.42 3.21 -0.06
N ILE A 88 2.76 4.37 -0.61
CA ILE A 88 2.03 5.62 -0.45
C ILE A 88 1.02 5.74 -1.58
N ALA A 89 -0.26 5.82 -1.23
CA ALA A 89 -1.36 6.05 -2.17
C ALA A 89 -1.93 7.45 -1.96
N PHE A 90 -1.85 8.29 -2.97
CA PHE A 90 -2.41 9.64 -2.97
C PHE A 90 -3.83 9.62 -3.52
N ARG A 91 -4.69 10.45 -2.96
CA ARG A 91 -6.08 10.58 -3.42
C ARG A 91 -6.20 11.18 -4.83
N GLN A 92 -5.20 11.96 -5.23
CA GLN A 92 -5.09 12.60 -6.55
C GLN A 92 -3.67 12.43 -7.07
N PRO A 93 -3.43 12.56 -8.39
CA PRO A 93 -2.09 12.51 -8.94
C PRO A 93 -1.13 13.47 -8.19
N TYR A 94 -0.01 12.94 -7.77
CA TYR A 94 0.99 13.71 -7.03
C TYR A 94 1.79 14.62 -7.97
N SER A 95 2.25 15.77 -7.43
CA SER A 95 3.07 16.73 -8.15
C SER A 95 4.58 16.52 -7.88
N ARG A 96 5.41 17.31 -8.57
CA ARG A 96 6.85 17.35 -8.28
C ARG A 96 7.12 17.89 -6.88
N GLU A 97 6.31 18.84 -6.43
CA GLU A 97 6.38 19.40 -5.08
C GLU A 97 6.11 18.35 -4.01
N THR A 98 5.12 17.47 -4.23
CA THR A 98 4.83 16.33 -3.35
C THR A 98 6.05 15.43 -3.18
N LEU A 99 6.72 15.08 -4.28
CA LEU A 99 7.94 14.26 -4.23
C LEU A 99 9.10 14.99 -3.55
N SER A 100 9.21 16.32 -3.73
CA SER A 100 10.22 17.13 -3.05
C SER A 100 10.01 17.14 -1.54
N ILE A 101 8.75 17.22 -1.08
CA ILE A 101 8.39 17.13 0.34
C ILE A 101 8.77 15.75 0.89
N LEU A 102 8.37 14.66 0.24
CA LEU A 102 8.77 13.30 0.64
C LEU A 102 10.30 13.17 0.73
N SER A 103 11.02 13.69 -0.27
CA SER A 103 12.49 13.64 -0.29
C SER A 103 13.11 14.46 0.85
N SER A 104 12.49 15.58 1.26
CA SER A 104 12.98 16.39 2.39
C SER A 104 12.81 15.72 3.75
N MET A 105 11.84 14.79 3.84
CA MET A 105 11.58 13.97 5.04
C MET A 105 12.48 12.73 5.10
N SER A 106 13.21 12.46 4.03
CA SER A 106 14.01 11.23 3.89
C SER A 106 15.37 11.35 4.55
N SER A 107 15.92 10.21 4.97
CA SER A 107 17.31 10.07 5.38
C SER A 107 18.16 9.80 4.14
N PRO A 108 19.06 10.70 3.74
CA PRO A 108 19.87 10.50 2.56
C PRO A 108 20.65 9.17 2.61
N GLY A 109 20.54 8.38 1.55
CA GLY A 109 21.21 7.08 1.41
C GLY A 109 20.48 5.89 2.04
N ALA A 110 19.47 6.12 2.89
CA ALA A 110 18.65 5.05 3.49
C ALA A 110 17.26 4.94 2.88
N ASP A 111 16.74 6.03 2.32
CA ASP A 111 15.40 6.10 1.76
C ASP A 111 15.43 6.21 0.23
N HIS A 112 14.59 5.41 -0.43
CA HIS A 112 14.45 5.40 -1.88
C HIS A 112 12.97 5.47 -2.26
N PHE A 113 12.59 6.54 -2.98
CA PHE A 113 11.24 6.70 -3.52
C PHE A 113 11.18 6.23 -4.96
N VAL A 114 10.30 5.27 -5.22
CA VAL A 114 10.07 4.66 -6.54
C VAL A 114 8.68 5.05 -7.02
N LYS A 115 8.61 5.75 -8.13
CA LYS A 115 7.34 6.12 -8.77
C LYS A 115 6.73 4.87 -9.38
N MET A 116 5.59 4.44 -8.88
CA MET A 116 4.88 3.27 -9.41
C MET A 116 3.90 3.67 -10.52
N ASP A 117 3.10 4.69 -10.28
CA ASP A 117 2.17 5.32 -11.21
C ASP A 117 1.89 6.78 -10.80
N ASP A 118 0.86 7.42 -11.35
CA ASP A 118 0.52 8.81 -11.07
C ASP A 118 0.00 9.06 -9.63
N THR A 119 -0.42 8.00 -8.93
CA THR A 119 -1.02 8.07 -7.59
C THR A 119 -0.28 7.25 -6.54
N HIS A 120 0.66 6.38 -6.94
CA HIS A 120 1.38 5.52 -6.02
C HIS A 120 2.89 5.74 -6.07
N VAL A 121 3.49 5.81 -4.88
CA VAL A 121 4.94 5.87 -4.68
C VAL A 121 5.33 4.78 -3.69
N ALA A 122 6.23 3.88 -4.08
CA ALA A 122 6.85 2.95 -3.16
C ALA A 122 8.05 3.63 -2.48
N TRP A 123 8.06 3.60 -1.16
CA TRP A 123 9.14 4.12 -0.34
C TRP A 123 9.87 2.93 0.29
N LEU A 124 11.08 2.67 -0.19
CA LEU A 124 11.98 1.68 0.37
C LEU A 124 12.87 2.37 1.41
N ARG A 125 12.86 1.86 2.64
CA ARG A 125 13.69 2.37 3.74
C ARG A 125 14.60 1.29 4.26
N GLU A 126 15.90 1.52 4.18
CA GLU A 126 16.90 0.70 4.86
C GLU A 126 17.03 1.12 6.33
N LEU A 127 17.15 0.13 7.19
CA LEU A 127 17.20 0.32 8.64
C LEU A 127 18.52 -0.23 9.19
N LYS A 128 19.01 0.37 10.28
CA LYS A 128 20.20 -0.14 10.98
C LYS A 128 19.92 -1.44 11.72
N THR A 129 18.72 -1.60 12.24
CA THR A 129 18.20 -2.77 12.95
C THR A 129 16.78 -3.04 12.46
N ALA A 130 16.33 -4.30 12.55
CA ALA A 130 14.96 -4.64 12.23
C ALA A 130 13.99 -3.86 13.13
N ALA A 131 13.01 -3.20 12.52
CA ALA A 131 11.99 -2.44 13.24
C ALA A 131 10.86 -3.34 13.72
N THR A 132 10.30 -3.01 14.88
CA THR A 132 9.06 -3.61 15.38
C THR A 132 7.84 -3.07 14.62
N GLU A 133 6.71 -3.72 14.76
CA GLU A 133 5.45 -3.28 14.16
C GLU A 133 5.02 -1.89 14.69
N GLU A 134 5.25 -1.62 15.97
CA GLU A 134 4.95 -0.34 16.59
C GLU A 134 5.80 0.79 16.00
N GLU A 135 7.10 0.57 15.81
CA GLU A 135 8.02 1.54 15.20
C GLU A 135 7.66 1.81 13.73
N LEU A 136 7.23 0.78 12.99
CA LEU A 136 6.74 0.95 11.61
C LEU A 136 5.45 1.78 11.59
N TYR A 137 4.51 1.47 12.47
CA TYR A 137 3.26 2.21 12.59
C TYR A 137 3.51 3.69 12.92
N GLU A 138 4.34 3.99 13.92
CA GLU A 138 4.69 5.36 14.30
C GLU A 138 5.37 6.13 13.16
N THR A 139 6.25 5.47 12.40
CA THR A 139 6.89 6.05 11.22
C THR A 139 5.85 6.48 10.18
N VAL A 140 4.89 5.60 9.89
CA VAL A 140 3.85 5.87 8.90
C VAL A 140 2.87 6.91 9.39
N ALA A 141 2.43 6.83 10.66
CA ALA A 141 1.51 7.79 11.26
C ALA A 141 2.08 9.21 11.23
N SER A 142 3.33 9.38 11.67
CA SER A 142 4.00 10.69 11.61
C SER A 142 4.16 11.21 10.18
N THR A 143 4.40 10.33 9.21
CA THR A 143 4.52 10.70 7.79
C THR A 143 3.17 11.15 7.23
N THR A 144 2.08 10.43 7.51
CA THR A 144 0.74 10.81 7.06
C THR A 144 0.27 12.11 7.69
N ASP A 145 0.55 12.33 8.98
CA ASP A 145 0.22 13.57 9.68
C ASP A 145 0.97 14.76 9.09
N MET A 146 2.27 14.62 8.80
CA MET A 146 3.07 15.66 8.19
C MET A 146 2.58 16.00 6.78
N LEU A 147 2.29 15.00 5.94
CA LEU A 147 1.71 15.22 4.61
C LEU A 147 0.37 15.96 4.70
N GLY A 148 -0.46 15.61 5.66
CA GLY A 148 -1.77 16.23 5.87
C GLY A 148 -1.66 17.67 6.39
N THR A 149 -0.81 17.93 7.38
CA THR A 149 -0.75 19.22 8.07
C THR A 149 0.13 20.25 7.36
N GLU A 150 1.30 19.85 6.89
CA GLU A 150 2.28 20.78 6.28
C GLU A 150 2.08 20.94 4.77
N ALA A 151 1.67 19.86 4.08
CA ALA A 151 1.52 19.86 2.63
C ALA A 151 0.07 19.89 2.15
N MET A 152 -0.92 19.74 3.04
CA MET A 152 -2.34 19.56 2.71
C MET A 152 -2.58 18.39 1.73
N ILE A 153 -1.72 17.36 1.79
CA ILE A 153 -1.78 16.19 0.92
C ILE A 153 -2.48 15.05 1.65
N SER A 154 -3.60 14.58 1.10
CA SER A 154 -4.27 13.38 1.61
C SER A 154 -3.62 12.15 1.01
N ALA A 155 -3.02 11.33 1.86
CA ALA A 155 -2.41 10.06 1.48
C ALA A 155 -2.79 8.95 2.45
N ARG A 156 -2.77 7.71 1.97
CA ARG A 156 -2.83 6.49 2.77
C ARG A 156 -1.51 5.76 2.58
N ILE A 157 -0.96 5.20 3.64
CA ILE A 157 0.31 4.47 3.55
C ILE A 157 0.09 3.06 4.06
N ALA A 158 0.41 2.09 3.21
CA ALA A 158 0.35 0.68 3.54
C ALA A 158 1.75 0.07 3.62
N TYR A 159 1.90 -0.93 4.49
CA TYR A 159 3.14 -1.71 4.63
C TYR A 159 2.83 -3.13 5.13
N ASP A 160 3.83 -4.01 5.07
CA ASP A 160 3.72 -5.36 5.63
C ASP A 160 4.67 -5.49 6.84
N ARG A 161 5.89 -5.91 6.61
CA ARG A 161 6.91 -6.17 7.63
C ARG A 161 8.30 -5.72 7.18
N CYS A 162 9.23 -5.63 8.12
CA CYS A 162 10.64 -5.47 7.84
C CYS A 162 11.25 -6.83 7.43
N VAL A 163 12.13 -6.84 6.42
CA VAL A 163 12.84 -8.03 5.95
C VAL A 163 14.34 -7.73 5.77
N SER A 164 15.18 -8.78 5.86
CA SER A 164 16.62 -8.67 5.59
C SER A 164 17.04 -9.29 4.26
N ASP A 165 16.10 -9.85 3.51
CA ASP A 165 16.33 -10.34 2.14
C ASP A 165 15.58 -9.44 1.16
N PRO A 166 16.29 -8.61 0.36
CA PRO A 166 15.64 -7.69 -0.58
C PRO A 166 14.89 -8.43 -1.71
N LEU A 167 15.14 -9.71 -1.92
CA LEU A 167 14.39 -10.52 -2.88
C LEU A 167 12.90 -10.68 -2.50
N LEU A 168 12.54 -10.40 -1.26
CA LEU A 168 11.16 -10.39 -0.78
C LEU A 168 10.41 -9.08 -1.08
N LEU A 169 11.09 -8.02 -1.53
CA LEU A 169 10.45 -6.72 -1.81
C LEU A 169 9.25 -6.79 -2.77
N PRO A 170 9.25 -7.59 -3.84
CA PRO A 170 8.07 -7.77 -4.69
C PRO A 170 6.86 -8.34 -3.92
N GLU A 171 7.07 -9.30 -3.01
CA GLU A 171 6.01 -9.83 -2.14
C GLU A 171 5.47 -8.74 -1.21
N LEU A 172 6.37 -7.97 -0.57
CA LEU A 172 5.97 -6.87 0.31
C LEU A 172 5.19 -5.78 -0.43
N TYR A 173 5.56 -5.49 -1.69
CA TYR A 173 4.83 -4.56 -2.53
C TYR A 173 3.41 -5.06 -2.80
N GLN A 174 3.24 -6.32 -3.19
CA GLN A 174 1.93 -6.92 -3.42
C GLN A 174 1.08 -6.93 -2.15
N ASN A 175 1.67 -7.23 -1.00
CA ASN A 175 0.98 -7.22 0.29
C ASN A 175 0.55 -5.80 0.69
N ALA A 176 1.40 -4.79 0.49
CA ALA A 176 1.06 -3.40 0.75
C ALA A 176 -0.03 -2.89 -0.20
N TYR A 177 0.03 -3.27 -1.49
CA TYR A 177 -1.02 -2.94 -2.46
C TYR A 177 -2.36 -3.57 -2.05
N LEU A 178 -2.35 -4.84 -1.69
CA LEU A 178 -3.53 -5.55 -1.19
C LEU A 178 -4.08 -4.91 0.10
N ALA A 179 -3.20 -4.43 0.99
CA ALA A 179 -3.63 -3.70 2.18
C ALA A 179 -4.34 -2.38 1.85
N LEU A 180 -3.94 -1.66 0.79
CA LEU A 180 -4.66 -0.48 0.31
C LEU A 180 -6.06 -0.85 -0.20
N GLU A 181 -6.19 -1.93 -0.97
CA GLU A 181 -7.48 -2.40 -1.48
C GLU A 181 -8.41 -2.83 -0.34
N ILE A 182 -7.93 -3.70 0.56
CA ILE A 182 -8.68 -4.12 1.76
C ILE A 182 -9.05 -2.92 2.62
N GLY A 183 -8.10 -2.00 2.81
CA GLY A 183 -8.30 -0.78 3.57
C GLY A 183 -9.34 0.15 2.96
N SER A 184 -9.45 0.23 1.63
CA SER A 184 -10.49 1.02 0.97
C SER A 184 -11.89 0.50 1.26
N LEU A 185 -12.01 -0.80 1.51
CA LEU A 185 -13.26 -1.48 1.75
C LEU A 185 -13.67 -1.47 3.24
N PHE A 186 -12.74 -1.87 4.12
CA PHE A 186 -13.05 -2.12 5.53
C PHE A 186 -12.58 -1.02 6.48
N PHE A 187 -11.63 -0.20 6.06
CA PHE A 187 -10.96 0.82 6.89
C PHE A 187 -10.91 2.18 6.19
N ALA A 188 -12.07 2.66 5.69
CA ALA A 188 -12.14 3.86 4.86
C ALA A 188 -11.59 5.14 5.55
N SER A 189 -11.67 5.22 6.88
CA SER A 189 -11.14 6.34 7.69
C SER A 189 -9.66 6.22 8.03
N GLU A 190 -9.08 5.02 7.91
CA GLU A 190 -7.70 4.78 8.30
C GLU A 190 -6.71 5.28 7.24
N THR A 191 -5.68 5.98 7.68
CA THR A 191 -4.59 6.45 6.81
C THR A 191 -3.36 5.55 6.88
N VAL A 192 -3.24 4.73 7.93
CA VAL A 192 -2.14 3.78 8.16
C VAL A 192 -2.67 2.36 8.05
N LEU A 193 -2.13 1.56 7.15
CA LEU A 193 -2.61 0.22 6.85
C LEU A 193 -1.47 -0.81 6.95
N SER A 194 -1.51 -1.64 7.98
CA SER A 194 -0.57 -2.75 8.13
C SER A 194 -1.18 -4.05 7.62
N TYR A 195 -0.64 -4.61 6.53
CA TYR A 195 -1.07 -5.90 5.99
C TYR A 195 -0.94 -7.03 7.01
N HIS A 196 0.13 -6.98 7.83
CA HIS A 196 0.38 -7.99 8.85
C HIS A 196 -0.70 -7.99 9.95
N ARG A 197 -1.27 -6.83 10.27
CA ARG A 197 -2.32 -6.67 11.29
C ARG A 197 -3.73 -6.99 10.78
N MET A 198 -3.94 -7.08 9.47
CA MET A 198 -5.22 -7.45 8.90
C MET A 198 -5.52 -8.92 9.16
N GLY A 199 -6.63 -9.18 9.82
CA GLY A 199 -7.09 -10.50 10.22
C GLY A 199 -8.16 -11.06 9.28
N MET A 200 -9.42 -10.97 9.72
CA MET A 200 -10.58 -11.47 8.98
C MET A 200 -10.79 -10.72 7.66
N GLU A 201 -10.48 -9.45 7.61
CA GLU A 201 -10.60 -8.60 6.42
C GLU A 201 -9.82 -9.19 5.24
N LYS A 202 -8.58 -9.59 5.50
CA LYS A 202 -7.72 -10.24 4.52
C LYS A 202 -8.26 -11.60 4.08
N LEU A 203 -8.78 -12.39 5.02
CA LEU A 203 -9.37 -13.70 4.71
C LEU A 203 -10.61 -13.54 3.83
N ILE A 204 -11.54 -12.66 4.22
CA ILE A 204 -12.78 -12.41 3.48
C ILE A 204 -12.49 -11.82 2.10
N PHE A 205 -11.53 -10.91 2.02
CA PHE A 205 -11.10 -10.35 0.75
C PHE A 205 -10.58 -11.40 -0.23
N GLN A 206 -10.01 -12.50 0.23
CA GLN A 206 -9.49 -13.59 -0.60
C GLN A 206 -10.54 -14.67 -0.94
N LEU A 207 -11.73 -14.65 -0.31
CA LEU A 207 -12.77 -15.63 -0.61
C LEU A 207 -13.26 -15.47 -2.05
N PRO A 208 -13.52 -16.60 -2.76
CA PRO A 208 -14.17 -16.56 -4.06
C PRO A 208 -15.59 -15.99 -3.97
N HIS A 209 -16.00 -15.23 -4.97
CA HIS A 209 -17.34 -14.59 -5.01
C HIS A 209 -18.50 -15.58 -4.75
N HIS A 210 -18.43 -16.78 -5.32
CA HIS A 210 -19.48 -17.80 -5.10
C HIS A 210 -19.57 -18.24 -3.63
N ALA A 211 -18.44 -18.40 -2.93
CA ALA A 211 -18.42 -18.77 -1.53
C ALA A 211 -19.02 -17.67 -0.63
N CYS A 212 -18.82 -16.40 -1.00
CA CYS A 212 -19.44 -15.25 -0.34
C CYS A 212 -20.97 -15.28 -0.48
N ILE A 213 -21.47 -15.55 -1.70
CA ILE A 213 -22.92 -15.64 -1.96
C ILE A 213 -23.53 -16.84 -1.24
N GLU A 214 -22.88 -18.00 -1.29
CA GLU A 214 -23.33 -19.22 -0.62
C GLU A 214 -23.44 -18.98 0.90
N PHE A 215 -22.44 -18.39 1.52
CA PHE A 215 -22.47 -18.04 2.93
C PHE A 215 -23.67 -17.14 3.30
N LEU A 216 -23.90 -16.08 2.52
CA LEU A 216 -25.04 -15.18 2.77
C LEU A 216 -26.38 -15.90 2.58
N HIS A 217 -26.51 -16.73 1.57
CA HIS A 217 -27.73 -17.51 1.32
C HIS A 217 -28.02 -18.49 2.46
N ASP A 218 -27.01 -19.19 2.97
CA ASP A 218 -27.20 -20.22 4.00
C ASP A 218 -27.57 -19.63 5.37
N HIS A 219 -27.06 -18.44 5.68
CA HIS A 219 -27.25 -17.82 7.01
C HIS A 219 -28.25 -16.67 7.05
N PHE A 220 -28.61 -16.10 5.88
CA PHE A 220 -29.48 -14.91 5.78
C PHE A 220 -30.51 -15.06 4.66
N THR A 221 -31.22 -16.22 4.62
CA THR A 221 -32.12 -16.64 3.53
C THR A 221 -33.17 -15.58 3.17
N ASP A 222 -33.76 -14.92 4.17
CA ASP A 222 -34.83 -13.92 4.01
C ASP A 222 -34.38 -12.49 4.35
N PHE A 223 -33.05 -12.23 4.41
CA PHE A 223 -32.50 -10.96 4.79
C PHE A 223 -31.39 -10.49 3.84
N ASP A 224 -31.52 -9.26 3.31
CA ASP A 224 -30.45 -8.63 2.53
C ASP A 224 -29.85 -7.47 3.36
N PHE A 225 -28.54 -7.45 3.53
CA PHE A 225 -27.82 -6.38 4.21
C PHE A 225 -27.94 -5.02 3.53
N LYS A 226 -28.37 -4.97 2.24
CA LYS A 226 -28.69 -3.73 1.53
C LYS A 226 -29.93 -3.03 2.10
N ASP A 227 -30.84 -3.81 2.67
CA ASP A 227 -32.07 -3.30 3.28
C ASP A 227 -31.85 -2.83 4.72
N LEU A 228 -30.65 -3.04 5.26
CA LEU A 228 -30.29 -2.60 6.61
C LEU A 228 -30.09 -1.09 6.63
N ASP A 229 -30.96 -0.38 7.36
CA ASP A 229 -30.83 1.07 7.53
C ASP A 229 -29.51 1.43 8.26
N SER A 230 -29.01 2.65 8.02
CA SER A 230 -27.74 3.12 8.56
C SER A 230 -27.69 3.11 10.09
N GLU A 231 -28.82 3.35 10.76
CA GLU A 231 -28.91 3.33 12.22
C GLU A 231 -28.76 1.91 12.77
N SER A 232 -29.45 0.95 12.17
CA SER A 232 -29.35 -0.48 12.52
C SER A 232 -27.94 -1.01 12.24
N ARG A 233 -27.35 -0.69 11.08
CA ARG A 233 -25.97 -1.06 10.73
C ARG A 233 -24.97 -0.52 11.78
N ASN A 234 -25.05 0.77 12.10
CA ASN A 234 -24.17 1.38 13.10
C ASN A 234 -24.36 0.76 14.49
N THR A 235 -25.60 0.42 14.84
CA THR A 235 -25.90 -0.25 16.13
C THR A 235 -25.25 -1.63 16.20
N ILE A 236 -25.38 -2.46 15.17
CA ILE A 236 -24.79 -3.79 15.10
C ILE A 236 -23.27 -3.71 15.12
N GLN A 237 -22.68 -2.85 14.29
CA GLN A 237 -21.24 -2.66 14.25
C GLN A 237 -20.69 -2.22 15.62
N ALA A 238 -21.29 -1.20 16.23
CA ALA A 238 -20.88 -0.75 17.56
C ALA A 238 -21.03 -1.84 18.63
N PHE A 239 -22.06 -2.70 18.52
CA PHE A 239 -22.25 -3.79 19.47
C PHE A 239 -21.17 -4.87 19.34
N LEU A 240 -20.80 -5.21 18.10
CA LEU A 240 -19.69 -6.13 17.81
C LEU A 240 -18.34 -5.56 18.29
N ASP A 241 -18.09 -4.28 18.03
CA ASP A 241 -16.81 -3.61 18.38
C ASP A 241 -16.65 -3.38 19.90
N ASN A 242 -17.77 -3.26 20.63
CA ASN A 242 -17.76 -3.16 22.09
C ASN A 242 -17.88 -4.52 22.80
N GLY A 243 -17.45 -5.62 22.16
CA GLY A 243 -17.36 -6.95 22.75
C GLY A 243 -18.70 -7.52 23.22
N LEU A 244 -19.79 -7.23 22.48
CA LEU A 244 -21.16 -7.66 22.77
C LEU A 244 -21.69 -7.11 24.11
N SER A 245 -21.18 -5.99 24.57
CA SER A 245 -21.58 -5.34 25.80
C SER A 245 -22.70 -4.32 25.57
N ILE A 246 -23.91 -4.60 26.04
CA ILE A 246 -25.04 -3.66 25.98
C ILE A 246 -24.71 -2.34 26.67
N ALA A 247 -24.02 -2.38 27.81
CA ALA A 247 -23.72 -1.18 28.58
C ALA A 247 -22.70 -0.26 27.87
N GLU A 248 -21.62 -0.84 27.33
CA GLU A 248 -20.60 -0.09 26.61
C GLU A 248 -21.15 0.46 25.29
N THR A 249 -21.89 -0.36 24.53
CA THR A 249 -22.50 0.06 23.27
C THR A 249 -23.52 1.17 23.47
N ALA A 250 -24.38 1.07 24.48
CA ALA A 250 -25.35 2.11 24.78
C ALA A 250 -24.67 3.46 25.11
N ARG A 251 -23.54 3.40 25.86
CA ARG A 251 -22.71 4.59 26.13
C ARG A 251 -22.07 5.14 24.86
N ALA A 252 -21.46 4.29 24.05
CA ALA A 252 -20.79 4.69 22.82
C ALA A 252 -21.75 5.34 21.79
N LEU A 253 -22.98 4.84 21.71
CA LEU A 253 -24.02 5.35 20.82
C LEU A 253 -24.87 6.49 21.42
N TYR A 254 -24.64 6.86 22.69
CA TYR A 254 -25.42 7.86 23.42
C TYR A 254 -26.93 7.54 23.43
N VAL A 255 -27.32 6.26 23.57
CA VAL A 255 -28.70 5.79 23.63
C VAL A 255 -29.02 5.13 24.97
N HIS A 256 -30.32 5.07 25.33
CA HIS A 256 -30.74 4.30 26.48
C HIS A 256 -30.60 2.79 26.22
N ARG A 257 -30.20 2.02 27.23
CA ARG A 257 -30.02 0.56 27.11
C ARG A 257 -31.24 -0.16 26.51
N ASN A 258 -32.43 0.28 26.85
CA ASN A 258 -33.67 -0.35 26.33
C ASN A 258 -33.85 -0.10 24.83
N THR A 259 -33.43 1.07 24.33
CA THR A 259 -33.41 1.38 22.91
C THR A 259 -32.44 0.47 22.15
N LEU A 260 -31.27 0.24 22.73
CA LEU A 260 -30.28 -0.70 22.15
C LEU A 260 -30.83 -2.13 22.11
N ILE A 261 -31.41 -2.60 23.23
CA ILE A 261 -32.02 -3.94 23.30
C ILE A 261 -33.11 -4.08 22.23
N TYR A 262 -34.02 -3.09 22.12
CA TYR A 262 -35.07 -3.09 21.10
C TYR A 262 -34.51 -3.21 19.67
N ARG A 263 -33.42 -2.52 19.37
CA ARG A 263 -32.77 -2.60 18.05
C ARG A 263 -32.17 -3.98 17.79
N ILE A 264 -31.52 -4.56 18.78
CA ILE A 264 -30.97 -5.92 18.69
C ILE A 264 -32.09 -6.96 18.53
N ASP A 265 -33.17 -6.85 19.29
CA ASP A 265 -34.34 -7.76 19.18
C ASP A 265 -35.04 -7.60 17.80
N LYS A 266 -35.07 -6.39 17.24
CA LYS A 266 -35.56 -6.15 15.87
C LYS A 266 -34.70 -6.87 14.84
N PHE A 267 -33.38 -6.78 14.96
CA PHE A 267 -32.44 -7.47 14.07
C PHE A 267 -32.55 -9.00 14.21
N GLU A 268 -32.65 -9.54 15.42
CA GLU A 268 -32.88 -10.96 15.67
C GLU A 268 -34.16 -11.46 14.97
N LYS A 269 -35.26 -10.69 15.03
CA LYS A 269 -36.51 -11.04 14.36
C LYS A 269 -36.40 -11.04 12.84
N GLN A 270 -35.53 -10.22 12.28
CA GLN A 270 -35.34 -10.11 10.82
C GLN A 270 -34.42 -11.21 10.28
N THR A 271 -33.41 -11.60 11.05
CA THR A 271 -32.34 -12.52 10.60
C THR A 271 -32.41 -13.89 11.24
N GLY A 272 -33.11 -14.05 12.37
CA GLY A 272 -33.05 -15.25 13.18
C GLY A 272 -31.80 -15.39 14.05
N LEU A 273 -30.86 -14.43 13.97
CA LEU A 273 -29.58 -14.45 14.70
C LEU A 273 -29.64 -13.56 15.96
N ASP A 274 -29.44 -14.17 17.12
CA ASP A 274 -29.28 -13.42 18.39
C ASP A 274 -27.82 -13.03 18.60
N ILE A 275 -27.44 -11.83 18.12
CA ILE A 275 -26.06 -11.34 18.18
C ILE A 275 -25.51 -11.13 19.62
N ARG A 276 -26.30 -11.39 20.67
CA ARG A 276 -25.81 -11.49 22.06
C ARG A 276 -25.08 -12.81 22.31
N LYS A 277 -25.32 -13.83 21.46
CA LYS A 277 -24.57 -15.09 21.44
C LYS A 277 -23.37 -14.98 20.55
N PHE A 278 -22.23 -15.45 21.00
CA PHE A 278 -20.96 -15.31 20.29
C PHE A 278 -20.97 -15.89 18.86
N GLU A 279 -21.54 -17.10 18.70
CA GLU A 279 -21.63 -17.79 17.43
C GLU A 279 -22.46 -16.98 16.40
N ASP A 280 -23.64 -16.49 16.81
CA ASP A 280 -24.52 -15.67 15.97
C ASP A 280 -23.89 -14.31 15.64
N ALA A 281 -23.19 -13.72 16.61
CA ALA A 281 -22.45 -12.47 16.40
C ALA A 281 -21.30 -12.64 15.39
N MET A 282 -20.59 -13.76 15.42
CA MET A 282 -19.55 -14.09 14.43
C MET A 282 -20.12 -14.26 13.03
N ILE A 283 -21.24 -15.00 12.89
CA ILE A 283 -21.94 -15.15 11.61
C ILE A 283 -22.38 -13.79 11.08
N CYS A 284 -22.96 -12.96 11.94
CA CYS A 284 -23.38 -11.61 11.58
C CYS A 284 -22.19 -10.73 11.14
N LYS A 285 -21.07 -10.75 11.87
CA LYS A 285 -19.87 -9.99 11.52
C LYS A 285 -19.33 -10.40 10.15
N ILE A 286 -19.19 -11.70 9.89
CA ILE A 286 -18.74 -12.23 8.61
C ILE A 286 -19.72 -11.82 7.49
N GLY A 287 -21.04 -11.96 7.74
CA GLY A 287 -22.07 -11.58 6.78
C GLY A 287 -22.03 -10.09 6.40
N LEU A 288 -21.85 -9.20 7.39
CA LEU A 288 -21.66 -7.77 7.14
C LEU A 288 -20.45 -7.50 6.26
N MET A 289 -19.31 -8.10 6.59
CA MET A 289 -18.06 -7.91 5.85
C MET A 289 -18.16 -8.45 4.41
N ILE A 290 -18.80 -9.61 4.22
CA ILE A 290 -19.05 -10.18 2.89
C ILE A 290 -19.98 -9.26 2.09
N ALA A 291 -21.07 -8.78 2.71
CA ALA A 291 -22.01 -7.88 2.03
C ALA A 291 -21.32 -6.58 1.59
N ASP A 292 -20.47 -5.99 2.44
CA ASP A 292 -19.69 -4.79 2.09
C ASP A 292 -18.73 -5.06 0.92
N ALA A 293 -18.06 -6.22 0.91
CA ALA A 293 -17.17 -6.63 -0.17
C ALA A 293 -17.94 -6.78 -1.52
N LEU A 294 -19.09 -7.42 -1.50
CA LEU A 294 -19.94 -7.61 -2.69
C LEU A 294 -20.53 -6.29 -3.21
N ILE A 295 -20.92 -5.36 -2.32
CA ILE A 295 -21.42 -4.04 -2.69
C ILE A 295 -20.33 -3.21 -3.38
N ALA A 296 -19.09 -3.33 -2.95
CA ALA A 296 -17.95 -2.65 -3.56
C ALA A 296 -17.49 -3.25 -4.89
N GLY A 297 -18.10 -4.33 -5.35
CA GLY A 297 -17.85 -4.93 -6.66
C GLY A 297 -16.74 -5.98 -6.67
N LYS A 298 -16.49 -6.59 -5.55
CA LYS A 298 -15.58 -7.72 -5.44
C LYS A 298 -16.20 -9.00 -5.99
#